data_70ef559c0643b9e92639f8da23f29e8d
#
_entry.id   70ef559c0643b9e92639f8da23f29e8d
#
_cell.length_a   1.000
_cell.length_b   1.000
_cell.length_c   1.000
_cell.angle_alpha   90.00
_cell.angle_beta   90.00
_cell.angle_gamma   90.00
#
_symmetry.space_group_name_H-M   'P 1'
#
loop_
_entity.id
_entity.type
_entity.pdbx_description
1 polymer ?
#
loop_
_entity_poly.entity_id
_entity_poly.type
_entity_poly.pdbx_seq_one_letter_code
_entity_poly.pdbx_strand_id
1 'polypeptide(L)'
;MIYKIFLILLLLSMKSYASDQSDYSDERGMTKLLGPETYLRCSNFLADPKAKTYELSYKRTSTMPLSPFAGEYKPKFLPEIAWVGSKQVFTMDVLNENVNDGNQGTQMDALGHFGYTDKIWNGDGEADLRSLKYFGEFKGKEVKPSPESPLKKLGIETVPPIITTAIFLDVRKHIFNGRAMKAGEYVTVDHIKETIKQSSLNDRGILPGDIVLINTGWSDNYQDPDELGIYYTKAPG
;
A
#
# COMPACT_ATOMS: atom_id res chain seq x y z
N MET A 1 27.52 34.10 -22.85
CA MET A 1 27.72 34.00 -21.39
C MET A 1 26.46 33.57 -20.63
N ILE A 2 25.27 33.84 -21.11
CA ILE A 2 23.98 33.52 -20.50
C ILE A 2 23.65 32.00 -20.52
N TYR A 3 24.03 31.28 -21.57
CA TYR A 3 23.77 29.82 -21.68
C TYR A 3 24.54 28.95 -20.68
N LYS A 4 25.72 29.37 -20.22
CA LYS A 4 26.48 28.60 -19.20
C LYS A 4 25.93 28.75 -17.80
N ILE A 5 25.26 29.87 -17.50
CA ILE A 5 24.65 30.11 -16.18
C ILE A 5 23.36 29.27 -16.04
N PHE A 6 22.59 29.08 -17.12
CA PHE A 6 21.36 28.27 -17.11
C PHE A 6 21.68 26.77 -16.91
N LEU A 7 22.75 26.27 -17.50
CA LEU A 7 23.18 24.87 -17.37
C LEU A 7 23.68 24.55 -15.94
N ILE A 8 24.36 25.53 -15.31
CA ILE A 8 24.86 25.38 -13.92
C ILE A 8 23.72 25.41 -12.91
N LEU A 9 22.67 26.21 -13.12
CA LEU A 9 21.48 26.24 -12.28
C LEU A 9 20.66 24.94 -12.41
N LEU A 10 20.60 24.34 -13.61
CA LEU A 10 19.93 23.05 -13.82
C LEU A 10 20.69 21.89 -13.14
N LEU A 11 22.03 21.93 -13.18
CA LEU A 11 22.87 20.92 -12.52
C LEU A 11 22.90 21.07 -10.99
N LEU A 12 22.74 22.28 -10.47
CA LEU A 12 22.63 22.53 -9.02
C LEU A 12 21.26 22.09 -8.48
N SER A 13 20.18 22.23 -9.27
CA SER A 13 18.86 21.71 -8.87
C SER A 13 18.83 20.16 -8.84
N MET A 14 19.55 19.49 -9.74
CA MET A 14 19.67 18.04 -9.73
C MET A 14 20.51 17.48 -8.56
N LYS A 15 21.48 18.23 -8.06
CA LYS A 15 22.31 17.80 -6.91
C LYS A 15 21.61 17.92 -5.55
N SER A 16 20.67 18.83 -5.38
CA SER A 16 19.91 18.93 -4.13
C SER A 16 18.86 17.84 -3.98
N TYR A 17 18.40 17.25 -5.09
CA TYR A 17 17.39 16.18 -5.07
C TYR A 17 17.96 14.80 -4.66
N ALA A 18 19.24 14.54 -4.96
CA ALA A 18 19.87 13.25 -4.67
C ALA A 18 20.23 13.06 -3.19
N SER A 19 20.34 14.14 -2.39
CA SER A 19 20.76 14.08 -1.00
C SER A 19 19.62 13.78 -0.02
N ASP A 20 18.36 14.01 -0.41
CA ASP A 20 17.19 13.87 0.48
C ASP A 20 16.48 12.49 0.35
N GLN A 21 16.86 11.68 -0.65
CA GLN A 21 16.26 10.36 -0.87
C GLN A 21 16.68 9.30 0.15
N SER A 22 17.79 9.50 0.86
CA SER A 22 18.35 8.52 1.82
C SER A 22 17.94 8.76 3.27
N ASP A 23 17.23 9.85 3.57
CA ASP A 23 16.74 10.11 4.93
C ASP A 23 15.49 9.28 5.22
N TYR A 24 15.69 8.11 5.80
CA TYR A 24 14.62 7.22 6.27
C TYR A 24 14.04 7.62 7.64
N SER A 25 14.49 8.73 8.24
CA SER A 25 13.99 9.20 9.54
C SER A 25 12.66 9.97 9.45
N ASP A 26 12.19 10.26 8.22
CA ASP A 26 10.90 10.94 8.01
C ASP A 26 9.72 9.98 8.24
N GLU A 27 8.84 10.33 9.16
CA GLU A 27 7.65 9.54 9.53
C GLU A 27 6.69 9.30 8.36
N ARG A 28 6.73 10.13 7.33
CA ARG A 28 5.92 9.97 6.10
C ARG A 28 6.46 8.88 5.18
N GLY A 29 7.63 8.34 5.46
CA GLY A 29 8.28 7.37 4.59
C GLY A 29 8.49 7.90 3.18
N MET A 30 8.30 7.04 2.19
CA MET A 30 8.47 7.42 0.78
C MET A 30 7.41 8.42 0.29
N THR A 31 6.31 8.64 1.02
CA THR A 31 5.32 9.66 0.65
C THR A 31 5.84 11.09 0.80
N LYS A 32 6.99 11.29 1.48
CA LYS A 32 7.71 12.57 1.46
C LYS A 32 8.14 13.02 0.05
N LEU A 33 8.22 12.09 -0.90
CA LEU A 33 8.57 12.35 -2.30
C LEU A 33 7.39 12.81 -3.15
N LEU A 34 6.18 12.82 -2.58
CA LEU A 34 4.98 13.33 -3.26
C LEU A 34 5.01 14.86 -3.27
N GLY A 35 4.66 15.45 -4.40
CA GLY A 35 4.65 16.91 -4.55
C GLY A 35 4.54 17.36 -6.01
N PRO A 36 4.93 18.59 -6.32
CA PRO A 36 4.73 19.18 -7.65
C PRO A 36 5.22 18.34 -8.81
N GLU A 37 6.34 17.62 -8.66
CA GLU A 37 6.86 16.76 -9.70
C GLU A 37 6.00 15.53 -9.96
N THR A 38 5.52 14.87 -8.90
CA THR A 38 4.60 13.73 -9.04
C THR A 38 3.26 14.18 -9.61
N TYR A 39 2.76 15.35 -9.21
CA TYR A 39 1.53 15.93 -9.72
C TYR A 39 1.65 16.26 -11.21
N LEU A 40 2.77 16.84 -11.63
CA LEU A 40 3.02 17.15 -13.04
C LEU A 40 3.08 15.86 -13.89
N ARG A 41 3.74 14.81 -13.40
CA ARG A 41 3.74 13.51 -14.08
C ARG A 41 2.32 12.95 -14.24
N CYS A 42 1.50 13.03 -13.20
CA CYS A 42 0.10 12.61 -13.23
C CYS A 42 -0.73 13.40 -14.22
N SER A 43 -0.57 14.73 -14.30
CA SER A 43 -1.39 15.60 -15.13
C SER A 43 -1.30 15.23 -16.61
N ASN A 44 -0.15 14.75 -17.07
CA ASN A 44 0.04 14.30 -18.45
C ASN A 44 -0.86 13.11 -18.82
N PHE A 45 -1.11 12.20 -17.87
CA PHE A 45 -2.03 11.07 -18.07
C PHE A 45 -3.49 11.48 -17.93
N LEU A 46 -3.79 12.38 -16.99
CA LEU A 46 -5.15 12.88 -16.78
C LEU A 46 -5.65 13.76 -17.93
N ALA A 47 -4.74 14.43 -18.64
CA ALA A 47 -5.05 15.24 -19.81
C ALA A 47 -5.27 14.42 -21.08
N ASP A 48 -4.96 13.12 -21.09
CA ASP A 48 -5.22 12.25 -22.25
C ASP A 48 -6.73 12.02 -22.39
N PRO A 49 -7.34 12.41 -23.53
CA PRO A 49 -8.78 12.22 -23.77
C PRO A 49 -9.17 10.72 -23.83
N LYS A 50 -8.22 9.82 -23.93
CA LYS A 50 -8.41 8.36 -23.90
C LYS A 50 -8.16 7.74 -22.53
N ALA A 51 -7.86 8.56 -21.51
CA ALA A 51 -7.65 8.08 -20.15
C ALA A 51 -8.85 7.27 -19.65
N LYS A 52 -8.57 6.19 -18.94
CA LYS A 52 -9.58 5.31 -18.35
C LYS A 52 -9.35 5.21 -16.85
N THR A 53 -10.42 5.06 -16.11
CA THR A 53 -10.38 4.77 -14.68
C THR A 53 -10.58 3.28 -14.42
N TYR A 54 -9.88 2.76 -13.43
CA TYR A 54 -9.97 1.37 -13.02
C TYR A 54 -10.17 1.30 -11.51
N GLU A 55 -11.20 0.54 -11.09
CA GLU A 55 -11.34 0.16 -9.69
C GLU A 55 -10.38 -0.99 -9.40
N LEU A 56 -9.53 -0.83 -8.39
CA LEU A 56 -8.52 -1.82 -8.01
C LEU A 56 -8.91 -2.59 -6.74
N SER A 57 -10.05 -2.26 -6.12
CA SER A 57 -10.55 -2.95 -4.96
C SER A 57 -11.71 -3.87 -5.32
N TYR A 58 -11.85 -4.96 -4.55
CA TYR A 58 -13.06 -5.77 -4.59
C TYR A 58 -14.16 -5.15 -3.72
N LYS A 59 -15.43 -5.41 -4.09
CA LYS A 59 -16.56 -5.09 -3.23
C LYS A 59 -16.44 -5.88 -1.93
N ARG A 60 -16.59 -5.19 -0.81
CA ARG A 60 -16.62 -5.86 0.51
C ARG A 60 -18.00 -6.43 0.79
N THR A 61 -18.04 -7.72 1.10
CA THR A 61 -19.24 -8.46 1.47
C THR A 61 -18.95 -9.36 2.67
N SER A 62 -19.98 -9.84 3.33
CA SER A 62 -19.82 -10.80 4.44
C SER A 62 -19.40 -12.21 3.98
N THR A 63 -19.42 -12.46 2.67
CA THR A 63 -19.13 -13.76 2.04
C THR A 63 -17.83 -13.76 1.24
N MET A 64 -17.16 -12.61 1.11
CA MET A 64 -15.86 -12.50 0.47
C MET A 64 -14.78 -13.28 1.22
N PRO A 65 -13.62 -13.54 0.61
CA PRO A 65 -12.46 -14.04 1.34
C PRO A 65 -12.12 -13.15 2.53
N LEU A 66 -12.14 -13.74 3.74
CA LEU A 66 -11.88 -13.03 4.98
C LEU A 66 -10.51 -13.39 5.54
N SER A 67 -9.73 -12.38 5.89
CA SER A 67 -8.46 -12.57 6.58
C SER A 67 -8.68 -13.20 7.94
N PRO A 68 -7.98 -14.30 8.28
CA PRO A 68 -8.13 -14.93 9.58
C PRO A 68 -7.63 -14.06 10.75
N PHE A 69 -6.88 -12.99 10.43
CA PHE A 69 -6.32 -12.05 11.42
C PHE A 69 -7.24 -10.86 11.70
N ALA A 70 -8.27 -10.65 10.89
CA ALA A 70 -9.10 -9.45 10.97
C ALA A 70 -10.51 -9.71 11.53
N GLY A 71 -10.90 -10.97 11.71
CA GLY A 71 -12.22 -11.33 12.18
C GLY A 71 -13.32 -11.25 11.11
N GLU A 72 -14.56 -11.28 11.53
CA GLU A 72 -15.71 -11.32 10.63
C GLU A 72 -16.03 -9.92 10.07
N TYR A 73 -16.45 -9.84 8.82
CA TYR A 73 -17.01 -8.64 8.22
C TYR A 73 -18.54 -8.78 8.16
N LYS A 74 -19.24 -8.13 9.07
CA LYS A 74 -20.72 -8.24 9.22
C LYS A 74 -21.36 -6.85 9.28
N PRO A 75 -21.59 -6.18 8.13
CA PRO A 75 -22.31 -4.93 8.12
C PRO A 75 -23.76 -5.15 8.60
N LYS A 76 -24.23 -4.27 9.46
CA LYS A 76 -25.63 -4.22 9.92
C LYS A 76 -26.33 -3.09 9.20
N PHE A 77 -27.33 -3.43 8.41
CA PHE A 77 -28.20 -2.46 7.75
C PHE A 77 -29.30 -2.01 8.72
N LEU A 78 -29.51 -0.70 8.82
CA LEU A 78 -30.55 -0.12 9.67
C LEU A 78 -31.77 0.25 8.83
N PRO A 79 -32.98 0.26 9.42
CA PRO A 79 -34.16 0.80 8.76
C PRO A 79 -33.99 2.28 8.42
N GLU A 80 -34.77 2.76 7.46
CA GLU A 80 -34.80 4.16 7.10
C GLU A 80 -35.23 5.03 8.30
N ILE A 81 -34.56 6.15 8.47
CA ILE A 81 -34.79 7.10 9.56
C ILE A 81 -35.32 8.42 9.00
N ALA A 82 -36.53 8.79 9.39
CA ALA A 82 -37.09 10.08 9.05
C ALA A 82 -36.62 11.16 10.04
N TRP A 83 -36.26 12.33 9.52
CA TRP A 83 -35.89 13.46 10.35
C TRP A 83 -37.13 14.27 10.73
N VAL A 84 -37.37 14.41 12.01
CA VAL A 84 -38.53 15.16 12.53
C VAL A 84 -38.52 16.58 12.02
N GLY A 85 -39.67 17.07 11.51
CA GLY A 85 -39.82 18.43 10.99
C GLY A 85 -39.25 18.65 9.59
N SER A 86 -38.81 17.60 8.89
CA SER A 86 -38.31 17.68 7.54
C SER A 86 -38.98 16.64 6.61
N LYS A 87 -38.71 16.74 5.31
CA LYS A 87 -39.07 15.74 4.30
C LYS A 87 -37.93 14.77 4.03
N GLN A 88 -36.84 14.84 4.81
CA GLN A 88 -35.65 14.02 4.60
C GLN A 88 -35.79 12.68 5.30
N VAL A 89 -35.36 11.65 4.58
CA VAL A 89 -35.20 10.29 5.07
C VAL A 89 -33.80 9.84 4.68
N PHE A 90 -33.11 9.17 5.58
CA PHE A 90 -31.77 8.64 5.29
C PHE A 90 -31.67 7.20 5.76
N THR A 91 -30.77 6.49 5.11
CA THR A 91 -30.38 5.11 5.44
C THR A 91 -28.98 5.12 6.04
N MET A 92 -28.72 4.19 6.93
CA MET A 92 -27.42 4.02 7.58
C MET A 92 -27.04 2.55 7.64
N ASP A 93 -25.75 2.31 7.52
CA ASP A 93 -25.14 1.03 7.79
C ASP A 93 -24.20 1.18 8.99
N VAL A 94 -24.12 0.14 9.80
CA VAL A 94 -23.14 0.04 10.88
C VAL A 94 -22.16 -1.06 10.50
N LEU A 95 -20.88 -0.73 10.40
CA LEU A 95 -19.84 -1.74 10.34
C LEU A 95 -19.74 -2.40 11.70
N ASN A 96 -19.51 -3.71 11.71
CA ASN A 96 -19.46 -4.46 12.94
C ASN A 96 -18.35 -3.95 13.87
N GLU A 97 -18.52 -4.17 15.15
CA GLU A 97 -17.67 -3.69 16.24
C GLU A 97 -16.41 -4.56 16.45
N ASN A 98 -16.00 -5.32 15.46
CA ASN A 98 -14.83 -6.19 15.58
C ASN A 98 -13.52 -5.40 15.52
N VAL A 99 -12.55 -5.94 16.22
CA VAL A 99 -11.28 -5.27 16.56
C VAL A 99 -10.44 -4.86 15.37
N ASN A 100 -10.73 -5.31 14.15
CA ASN A 100 -9.88 -5.06 13.01
C ASN A 100 -10.61 -5.07 11.66
N ASP A 101 -11.81 -4.52 11.64
CA ASP A 101 -12.68 -4.52 10.45
C ASP A 101 -12.04 -3.87 9.23
N GLY A 102 -11.17 -2.88 9.47
CA GLY A 102 -10.42 -2.21 8.42
C GLY A 102 -9.46 -3.14 7.67
N ASN A 103 -9.03 -4.22 8.29
CA ASN A 103 -8.08 -5.18 7.74
C ASN A 103 -8.73 -6.29 6.89
N GLN A 104 -9.95 -6.07 6.42
CA GLN A 104 -10.61 -6.97 5.48
C GLN A 104 -10.65 -6.35 4.09
N GLY A 105 -10.11 -7.08 3.10
CA GLY A 105 -10.05 -6.63 1.71
C GLY A 105 -8.95 -5.58 1.45
N THR A 106 -9.15 -4.73 0.44
CA THR A 106 -8.19 -3.69 0.06
C THR A 106 -8.09 -2.62 1.12
N GLN A 107 -6.88 -2.35 1.58
CA GLN A 107 -6.57 -1.42 2.66
C GLN A 107 -5.19 -0.79 2.48
N MET A 108 -4.89 0.20 3.29
CA MET A 108 -3.56 0.78 3.41
C MET A 108 -3.11 0.70 4.87
N ASP A 109 -1.98 0.04 5.09
CA ASP A 109 -1.37 -0.07 6.41
C ASP A 109 -0.44 1.11 6.70
N ALA A 110 -0.47 1.57 7.94
CA ALA A 110 0.49 2.55 8.43
C ALA A 110 1.90 1.94 8.50
N LEU A 111 2.95 2.76 8.36
CA LEU A 111 4.34 2.30 8.52
C LEU A 111 4.62 1.74 9.92
N GLY A 112 3.85 2.16 10.93
CA GLY A 112 3.90 1.63 12.29
C GLY A 112 3.12 0.32 12.48
N HIS A 113 2.54 -0.27 11.43
CA HIS A 113 1.83 -1.55 11.53
C HIS A 113 2.78 -2.73 11.67
N PHE A 114 3.92 -2.71 10.97
CA PHE A 114 4.93 -3.76 11.03
C PHE A 114 6.25 -3.25 11.56
N GLY A 115 6.80 -3.99 12.53
CA GLY A 115 8.15 -3.81 13.04
C GLY A 115 8.95 -5.09 12.89
N TYR A 116 10.23 -5.02 13.22
CA TYR A 116 11.15 -6.16 13.20
C TYR A 116 12.06 -6.15 14.43
N THR A 117 12.54 -7.32 14.79
CA THR A 117 13.47 -7.53 15.88
C THR A 117 14.81 -8.05 15.35
N ASP A 118 15.88 -7.92 16.13
CA ASP A 118 17.21 -8.37 15.72
C ASP A 118 17.29 -9.91 15.56
N LYS A 119 16.36 -10.65 16.18
CA LYS A 119 16.35 -12.11 16.15
C LYS A 119 14.99 -12.63 15.72
N ILE A 120 14.98 -13.70 14.94
CA ILE A 120 13.77 -14.43 14.62
C ILE A 120 13.26 -15.11 15.90
N TRP A 121 12.00 -14.88 16.24
CA TRP A 121 11.31 -15.61 17.30
C TRP A 121 10.75 -16.91 16.71
N ASN A 122 11.13 -18.03 17.33
CA ASN A 122 10.74 -19.36 16.93
C ASN A 122 9.40 -19.85 17.52
N GLY A 123 8.73 -19.00 18.32
CA GLY A 123 7.48 -19.35 18.99
C GLY A 123 7.66 -19.80 20.45
N ASP A 124 8.90 -20.00 20.92
CA ASP A 124 9.18 -20.42 22.29
C ASP A 124 9.35 -19.19 23.21
N GLY A 125 8.62 -19.18 24.34
CA GLY A 125 8.68 -18.07 25.29
C GLY A 125 8.16 -16.74 24.73
N GLU A 126 8.62 -15.64 25.28
CA GLU A 126 8.28 -14.28 24.85
C GLU A 126 9.25 -13.77 23.78
N ALA A 127 8.72 -13.08 22.77
CA ALA A 127 9.55 -12.39 21.79
C ALA A 127 10.35 -11.25 22.44
N ASP A 128 11.63 -11.09 22.07
CA ASP A 128 12.45 -9.98 22.58
C ASP A 128 12.07 -8.66 21.88
N LEU A 129 11.06 -7.99 22.42
CA LEU A 129 10.58 -6.70 21.90
C LEU A 129 11.49 -5.50 22.28
N ARG A 130 12.58 -5.72 23.04
CA ARG A 130 13.52 -4.63 23.39
C ARG A 130 14.29 -4.14 22.17
N SER A 131 14.54 -5.04 21.20
CA SER A 131 15.19 -4.73 19.94
C SER A 131 14.22 -4.26 18.85
N LEU A 132 12.92 -4.16 19.16
CA LEU A 132 11.86 -3.80 18.20
C LEU A 132 12.14 -2.44 17.56
N LYS A 133 12.20 -2.45 16.24
CA LYS A 133 12.34 -1.29 15.37
C LYS A 133 11.26 -1.30 14.29
N TYR A 134 10.99 -0.13 13.79
CA TYR A 134 10.07 0.12 12.68
C TYR A 134 10.78 0.78 11.52
N PHE A 135 10.05 1.09 10.46
CA PHE A 135 10.58 1.85 9.33
C PHE A 135 11.37 3.08 9.82
N GLY A 136 12.51 3.37 9.20
CA GLY A 136 13.36 4.49 9.60
C GLY A 136 14.13 4.28 10.90
N GLU A 137 14.27 3.03 11.37
CA GLU A 137 14.96 2.65 12.62
C GLU A 137 14.30 3.23 13.88
N PHE A 138 13.06 3.72 13.81
CA PHE A 138 12.32 4.16 14.99
C PHE A 138 12.16 3.02 15.99
N LYS A 139 12.50 3.27 17.26
CA LYS A 139 12.42 2.25 18.31
C LYS A 139 10.96 1.99 18.71
N GLY A 140 10.68 0.75 19.14
CA GLY A 140 9.34 0.35 19.54
C GLY A 140 8.67 1.30 20.52
N LYS A 141 9.40 1.77 21.54
CA LYS A 141 8.88 2.74 22.53
C LYS A 141 8.62 4.13 21.98
N GLU A 142 9.25 4.53 20.89
CA GLU A 142 8.99 5.82 20.24
C GLU A 142 7.69 5.75 19.42
N VAL A 143 7.45 4.60 18.79
CA VAL A 143 6.27 4.38 17.94
C VAL A 143 5.04 4.02 18.78
N LYS A 144 5.18 3.08 19.72
CA LYS A 144 4.11 2.64 20.63
C LYS A 144 4.64 2.54 22.06
N PRO A 145 4.50 3.59 22.87
CA PRO A 145 5.08 3.65 24.24
C PRO A 145 4.54 2.60 25.21
N SER A 146 3.28 2.19 25.06
CA SER A 146 2.66 1.12 25.84
C SER A 146 1.73 0.27 24.98
N PRO A 147 1.35 -0.94 25.41
CA PRO A 147 0.41 -1.79 24.69
C PRO A 147 -0.93 -1.12 24.36
N GLU A 148 -1.43 -0.24 25.22
CA GLU A 148 -2.71 0.45 25.10
C GLU A 148 -2.59 1.80 24.38
N SER A 149 -1.37 2.30 24.12
CA SER A 149 -1.21 3.59 23.46
C SER A 149 -1.53 3.48 21.98
N PRO A 150 -2.09 4.54 21.36
CA PRO A 150 -2.07 4.67 19.91
C PRO A 150 -0.62 4.80 19.42
N LEU A 151 -0.42 4.65 18.14
CA LEU A 151 0.84 5.01 17.50
C LEU A 151 1.13 6.49 17.75
N LYS A 152 2.34 6.82 18.17
CA LYS A 152 2.83 8.19 18.40
C LYS A 152 3.68 8.67 17.22
N LYS A 153 4.15 7.74 16.40
CA LYS A 153 4.90 7.95 15.17
C LYS A 153 4.46 6.93 14.13
N LEU A 154 4.69 7.23 12.86
CA LEU A 154 4.44 6.33 11.74
C LEU A 154 2.96 5.93 11.61
N GLY A 155 2.03 6.75 12.12
CA GLY A 155 0.59 6.54 11.98
C GLY A 155 0.10 6.85 10.57
N ILE A 156 -1.05 6.30 10.21
CA ILE A 156 -1.64 6.50 8.87
C ILE A 156 -2.01 7.97 8.61
N GLU A 157 -2.27 8.74 9.64
CA GLU A 157 -2.59 10.17 9.59
C GLU A 157 -1.42 11.03 9.10
N THR A 158 -0.19 10.50 9.11
CA THR A 158 0.99 11.21 8.57
C THR A 158 1.10 11.12 7.07
N VAL A 159 0.37 10.21 6.43
CA VAL A 159 0.38 10.00 4.98
C VAL A 159 -0.44 11.10 4.29
N PRO A 160 0.17 11.91 3.42
CA PRO A 160 -0.55 12.95 2.67
C PRO A 160 -1.44 12.31 1.60
N PRO A 161 -2.37 13.07 0.98
CA PRO A 161 -3.07 12.62 -0.21
C PRO A 161 -2.11 12.14 -1.28
N ILE A 162 -2.32 10.93 -1.77
CA ILE A 162 -1.42 10.28 -2.74
C ILE A 162 -1.87 10.64 -4.15
N ILE A 163 -1.10 11.52 -4.81
CA ILE A 163 -1.28 11.88 -6.23
C ILE A 163 0.05 11.67 -6.91
N THR A 164 0.17 10.57 -7.66
CA THR A 164 1.40 10.19 -8.32
C THR A 164 1.16 9.19 -9.45
N THR A 165 2.19 8.94 -10.23
CA THR A 165 2.17 7.88 -11.23
C THR A 165 2.34 6.51 -10.57
N ALA A 166 1.71 5.49 -11.17
CA ALA A 166 1.93 4.10 -10.81
C ALA A 166 2.61 3.36 -11.95
N ILE A 167 3.44 2.37 -11.61
CA ILE A 167 3.96 1.40 -12.55
C ILE A 167 3.32 0.05 -12.29
N PHE A 168 2.97 -0.65 -13.36
CA PHE A 168 2.36 -1.96 -13.30
C PHE A 168 3.39 -3.03 -13.69
N LEU A 169 3.81 -3.82 -12.71
CA LEU A 169 4.75 -4.93 -12.87
C LEU A 169 3.97 -6.23 -13.08
N ASP A 170 3.80 -6.63 -14.32
CA ASP A 170 3.12 -7.87 -14.65
C ASP A 170 4.05 -9.08 -14.52
N VAL A 171 4.36 -9.44 -13.26
CA VAL A 171 5.19 -10.59 -12.92
C VAL A 171 4.55 -11.88 -13.40
N ARG A 172 3.22 -11.99 -13.35
CA ARG A 172 2.46 -13.11 -13.92
C ARG A 172 2.85 -13.36 -15.37
N LYS A 173 2.84 -12.31 -16.20
CA LYS A 173 3.14 -12.41 -17.63
C LYS A 173 4.62 -12.70 -17.88
N HIS A 174 5.51 -11.89 -17.29
CA HIS A 174 6.92 -11.88 -17.66
C HIS A 174 7.75 -12.95 -16.96
N ILE A 175 7.36 -13.39 -15.76
CA ILE A 175 8.11 -14.36 -14.97
C ILE A 175 7.42 -15.74 -14.97
N PHE A 176 6.10 -15.75 -14.82
CA PHE A 176 5.34 -16.99 -14.68
C PHE A 176 4.61 -17.43 -15.98
N ASN A 177 4.96 -16.84 -17.12
CA ASN A 177 4.41 -17.19 -18.44
C ASN A 177 2.87 -17.16 -18.48
N GLY A 178 2.26 -16.20 -17.83
CA GLY A 178 0.81 -15.98 -17.80
C GLY A 178 0.05 -16.77 -16.73
N ARG A 179 0.68 -17.74 -16.04
CA ARG A 179 0.04 -18.43 -14.92
C ARG A 179 0.04 -17.56 -13.65
N ALA A 180 -0.93 -17.76 -12.79
CA ALA A 180 -0.88 -17.22 -11.44
C ALA A 180 0.27 -17.85 -10.61
N MET A 181 0.78 -17.10 -9.65
CA MET A 181 1.68 -17.64 -8.63
C MET A 181 1.00 -18.79 -7.88
N LYS A 182 1.78 -19.78 -7.49
CA LYS A 182 1.33 -20.88 -6.62
C LYS A 182 1.60 -20.53 -5.17
N ALA A 183 0.90 -21.21 -4.26
CA ALA A 183 1.19 -21.13 -2.83
C ALA A 183 2.68 -21.44 -2.55
N GLY A 184 3.31 -20.58 -1.73
CA GLY A 184 4.73 -20.70 -1.38
C GLY A 184 5.71 -20.09 -2.40
N GLU A 185 5.24 -19.61 -3.55
CA GLU A 185 6.07 -18.80 -4.46
C GLU A 185 6.07 -17.35 -4.01
N TYR A 186 7.16 -16.64 -4.23
CA TYR A 186 7.32 -15.23 -3.89
C TYR A 186 7.99 -14.42 -5.00
N VAL A 187 7.75 -13.12 -4.99
CA VAL A 187 8.37 -12.19 -5.93
C VAL A 187 9.73 -11.74 -5.39
N THR A 188 10.78 -11.96 -6.16
CA THR A 188 12.14 -11.53 -5.82
C THR A 188 12.50 -10.19 -6.47
N VAL A 189 13.57 -9.56 -5.99
CA VAL A 189 14.15 -8.36 -6.62
C VAL A 189 14.55 -8.64 -8.08
N ASP A 190 15.05 -9.84 -8.37
CA ASP A 190 15.43 -10.21 -9.74
C ASP A 190 14.19 -10.38 -10.64
N HIS A 191 13.08 -10.91 -10.11
CA HIS A 191 11.80 -10.91 -10.82
C HIS A 191 11.33 -9.50 -11.18
N ILE A 192 11.47 -8.55 -10.27
CA ILE A 192 11.12 -7.14 -10.52
C ILE A 192 12.01 -6.55 -11.62
N LYS A 193 13.34 -6.72 -11.52
CA LYS A 193 14.30 -6.23 -12.53
C LYS A 193 14.02 -6.81 -13.90
N GLU A 194 13.79 -8.11 -13.99
CA GLU A 194 13.50 -8.79 -15.25
C GLU A 194 12.15 -8.35 -15.82
N THR A 195 11.12 -8.17 -14.99
CA THR A 195 9.82 -7.64 -15.43
C THR A 195 9.96 -6.24 -16.02
N ILE A 196 10.73 -5.36 -15.39
CA ILE A 196 11.01 -4.00 -15.92
C ILE A 196 11.69 -4.10 -17.28
N LYS A 197 12.75 -4.91 -17.38
CA LYS A 197 13.52 -5.10 -18.61
C LYS A 197 12.69 -5.63 -19.78
N GLN A 198 11.76 -6.55 -19.53
CA GLN A 198 10.88 -7.15 -20.55
C GLN A 198 9.64 -6.32 -20.87
N SER A 199 9.41 -5.23 -20.18
CA SER A 199 8.22 -4.38 -20.34
C SER A 199 8.56 -3.04 -20.99
N SER A 200 7.53 -2.25 -21.29
CA SER A 200 7.68 -0.85 -21.73
C SER A 200 8.31 0.07 -20.68
N LEU A 201 8.56 -0.44 -19.48
CA LEU A 201 9.21 0.31 -18.39
C LEU A 201 10.74 0.29 -18.49
N ASN A 202 11.33 -0.48 -19.42
CA ASN A 202 12.79 -0.62 -19.53
C ASN A 202 13.53 0.74 -19.63
N ASP A 203 12.98 1.67 -20.40
CA ASP A 203 13.61 2.98 -20.61
C ASP A 203 13.31 3.98 -19.49
N ARG A 204 12.18 3.81 -18.80
CA ARG A 204 11.74 4.71 -17.75
C ARG A 204 12.20 4.27 -16.35
N GLY A 205 12.08 2.99 -16.06
CA GLY A 205 12.30 2.43 -14.72
C GLY A 205 11.27 2.89 -13.67
N ILE A 206 11.66 2.77 -12.41
CA ILE A 206 10.91 3.26 -11.25
C ILE A 206 11.45 4.66 -10.90
N LEU A 207 10.57 5.63 -10.83
CA LEU A 207 10.91 6.99 -10.44
C LEU A 207 10.55 7.26 -8.97
N PRO A 208 11.25 8.20 -8.31
CA PRO A 208 10.90 8.61 -6.95
C PRO A 208 9.43 9.02 -6.83
N GLY A 209 8.75 8.49 -5.81
CA GLY A 209 7.33 8.72 -5.56
C GLY A 209 6.37 7.89 -6.42
N ASP A 210 6.83 7.01 -7.30
CA ASP A 210 5.93 6.08 -8.00
C ASP A 210 5.29 5.08 -7.05
N ILE A 211 4.04 4.72 -7.32
CA ILE A 211 3.40 3.54 -6.74
C ILE A 211 3.80 2.32 -7.57
N VAL A 212 4.18 1.24 -6.91
CA VAL A 212 4.49 -0.04 -7.56
C VAL A 212 3.31 -1.00 -7.39
N LEU A 213 2.68 -1.37 -8.50
CA LEU A 213 1.61 -2.37 -8.55
C LEU A 213 2.18 -3.67 -9.10
N ILE A 214 2.08 -4.76 -8.33
CA ILE A 214 2.63 -6.06 -8.72
C ILE A 214 1.48 -7.03 -9.00
N ASN A 215 1.39 -7.50 -10.24
CA ASN A 215 0.43 -8.53 -10.64
C ASN A 215 1.07 -9.92 -10.53
N THR A 216 0.62 -10.70 -9.56
CA THR A 216 1.01 -12.10 -9.38
C THR A 216 0.00 -13.09 -9.94
N GLY A 217 -1.19 -12.62 -10.29
CA GLY A 217 -2.32 -13.45 -10.68
C GLY A 217 -3.03 -14.14 -9.52
N TRP A 218 -2.61 -13.91 -8.25
CA TRP A 218 -3.24 -14.54 -7.09
C TRP A 218 -4.73 -14.22 -6.97
N SER A 219 -5.16 -13.09 -7.51
CA SER A 219 -6.57 -12.68 -7.60
C SER A 219 -7.47 -13.68 -8.34
N ASP A 220 -6.92 -14.59 -9.14
CA ASP A 220 -7.69 -15.68 -9.76
C ASP A 220 -8.33 -16.61 -8.70
N ASN A 221 -7.81 -16.61 -7.47
CA ASN A 221 -8.36 -17.35 -6.33
C ASN A 221 -9.41 -16.58 -5.52
N TYR A 222 -9.66 -15.31 -5.87
CA TYR A 222 -10.69 -14.52 -5.19
C TYR A 222 -12.07 -14.92 -5.70
N GLN A 223 -12.91 -15.39 -4.79
CA GLN A 223 -14.30 -15.75 -5.07
C GLN A 223 -15.22 -15.16 -4.00
N ASP A 224 -16.39 -14.70 -4.41
CA ASP A 224 -17.43 -14.22 -3.48
C ASP A 224 -18.78 -14.82 -3.91
N PRO A 225 -19.34 -15.76 -3.14
CA PRO A 225 -18.85 -16.27 -1.85
C PRO A 225 -17.56 -17.11 -1.93
N ASP A 226 -16.75 -17.03 -0.86
CA ASP A 226 -15.50 -17.79 -0.73
C ASP A 226 -15.78 -19.22 -0.26
N GLU A 227 -16.26 -20.06 -1.16
CA GLU A 227 -16.61 -21.45 -0.86
C GLU A 227 -15.38 -22.34 -0.61
N LEU A 228 -14.23 -22.00 -1.18
CA LEU A 228 -13.04 -22.83 -1.11
C LEU A 228 -12.06 -22.40 -0.03
N GLY A 229 -12.18 -21.18 0.49
CA GLY A 229 -11.28 -20.64 1.50
C GLY A 229 -9.81 -20.57 1.08
N ILE A 230 -9.50 -20.51 -0.24
CA ILE A 230 -8.13 -20.62 -0.75
C ILE A 230 -7.37 -19.31 -0.60
N TYR A 231 -8.05 -18.18 -0.79
CA TYR A 231 -7.40 -16.88 -0.97
C TYR A 231 -6.44 -16.52 0.17
N TYR A 232 -6.85 -16.74 1.42
CA TYR A 232 -6.02 -16.46 2.60
C TYR A 232 -5.33 -17.70 3.20
N THR A 233 -5.85 -18.90 2.96
CA THR A 233 -5.27 -20.11 3.57
C THR A 233 -4.13 -20.70 2.77
N LYS A 234 -4.05 -20.39 1.48
CA LYS A 234 -3.02 -20.90 0.56
C LYS A 234 -2.20 -19.75 -0.04
N ALA A 235 -2.13 -18.61 0.65
CA ALA A 235 -1.47 -17.42 0.15
C ALA A 235 -0.05 -17.69 -0.39
N PRO A 236 0.40 -17.01 -1.43
CA PRO A 236 1.81 -16.98 -1.81
C PRO A 236 2.62 -16.36 -0.67
N GLY A 237 3.86 -16.73 -0.57
CA GLY A 237 4.80 -16.23 0.44
C GLY A 237 5.21 -14.78 0.19
#